data_3692f479bba3f378ed54a93bbcc4925b
#
_entry.id   3692f479bba3f378ed54a93bbcc4925b
#
_cell.length_a   1.000
_cell.length_b   1.000
_cell.length_c   1.000
_cell.angle_alpha   90.00
_cell.angle_beta   90.00
_cell.angle_gamma   90.00
#
_symmetry.space_group_name_H-M   'P 1'
#
loop_
_entity.id
_entity.type
_entity.pdbx_description
1 polymer ?
#
loop_
_entity_poly.entity_id
_entity_poly.type
_entity_poly.pdbx_seq_one_letter_code
_entity_poly.pdbx_strand_id
1 'polypeptide(L)'
;GNDEQAFTYLLSKEMKMLEKYVERFRAAGIRMAVTDSVYELIEKETAGRYIGYLESEGYTFKIYEILDACPAKERQKRLDTKEKFEKALNLFYQEDYYLGRNLFTEVLKECPDDEVAKWYLFLCEKCLNAEYGKSVSGALFSD
;
A
#
# COMPACT_ATOMS: atom_id res chain seq x y z
N GLY A 1 19.61 20.55 -15.47
CA GLY A 1 18.70 20.75 -16.59
C GLY A 1 17.26 20.83 -16.16
N ASN A 2 16.36 21.10 -17.09
CA ASN A 2 14.93 21.23 -16.81
C ASN A 2 14.34 19.96 -16.23
N ASP A 3 14.82 18.79 -16.67
CA ASP A 3 14.33 17.50 -16.20
C ASP A 3 14.70 17.26 -14.74
N GLU A 4 15.89 17.66 -14.32
CA GLU A 4 16.34 17.54 -12.94
C GLU A 4 15.55 18.46 -12.02
N GLN A 5 15.28 19.69 -12.47
CA GLN A 5 14.50 20.66 -11.72
C GLN A 5 13.05 20.20 -11.56
N ALA A 6 12.45 19.67 -12.63
CA ALA A 6 11.09 19.15 -12.61
C ALA A 6 10.98 17.94 -11.66
N PHE A 7 11.96 17.04 -11.69
CA PHE A 7 12.00 15.88 -10.81
C PHE A 7 12.12 16.30 -9.35
N THR A 8 13.02 17.23 -9.05
CA THR A 8 13.21 17.74 -7.69
C THR A 8 11.93 18.39 -7.15
N TYR A 9 11.23 19.15 -7.99
CA TYR A 9 9.98 19.81 -7.61
C TYR A 9 8.90 18.76 -7.30
N LEU A 10 8.73 17.78 -8.18
CA LEU A 10 7.75 16.71 -8.00
C LEU A 10 8.02 15.93 -6.71
N LEU A 11 9.28 15.54 -6.49
CA LEU A 11 9.68 14.81 -5.30
C LEU A 11 9.38 15.61 -4.03
N SER A 12 9.69 16.89 -4.00
CA SER A 12 9.43 17.75 -2.85
C SER A 12 7.95 17.87 -2.55
N LYS A 13 7.12 18.02 -3.56
CA LYS A 13 5.67 18.14 -3.42
C LYS A 13 5.05 16.87 -2.88
N GLU A 14 5.44 15.72 -3.43
CA GLU A 14 4.92 14.42 -3.00
C GLU A 14 5.42 14.05 -1.61
N MET A 15 6.66 14.37 -1.27
CA MET A 15 7.19 14.14 0.06
C MET A 15 6.41 14.92 1.12
N LYS A 16 6.06 16.17 0.84
CA LYS A 16 5.21 16.97 1.75
C LYS A 16 3.86 16.33 1.97
N MET A 17 3.25 15.80 0.90
CA MET A 17 1.98 15.09 1.01
C MET A 17 2.12 13.86 1.89
N LEU A 18 3.17 13.06 1.66
CA LEU A 18 3.40 11.81 2.41
C LEU A 18 3.77 12.05 3.87
N GLU A 19 4.38 13.19 4.21
CA GLU A 19 4.71 13.55 5.59
C GLU A 19 3.51 13.47 6.53
N LYS A 20 2.33 13.78 6.03
CA LYS A 20 1.09 13.73 6.82
C LYS A 20 0.75 12.32 7.29
N TYR A 21 1.28 11.31 6.61
CA TYR A 21 0.94 9.92 6.85
C TYR A 21 2.09 9.11 7.44
N VAL A 22 3.22 9.76 7.78
CA VAL A 22 4.43 9.07 8.27
C VAL A 22 4.14 8.18 9.48
N GLU A 23 3.36 8.68 10.45
CA GLU A 23 3.05 7.90 11.64
C GLU A 23 2.19 6.67 11.30
N ARG A 24 1.27 6.81 10.34
CA ARG A 24 0.43 5.69 9.89
C ARG A 24 1.26 4.66 9.14
N PHE A 25 2.20 5.10 8.31
CA PHE A 25 3.13 4.20 7.64
C PHE A 25 3.97 3.42 8.65
N ARG A 26 4.49 4.13 9.66
CA ARG A 26 5.29 3.52 10.72
C ARG A 26 4.49 2.48 11.49
N ALA A 27 3.24 2.80 11.84
CA ALA A 27 2.35 1.87 12.53
C ALA A 27 2.06 0.62 11.72
N ALA A 28 2.03 0.74 10.39
CA ALA A 28 1.84 -0.39 9.48
C ALA A 28 3.14 -1.13 9.14
N GLY A 29 4.24 -0.76 9.77
CA GLY A 29 5.55 -1.38 9.54
C GLY A 29 6.18 -1.02 8.20
N ILE A 30 5.72 0.05 7.57
CA ILE A 30 6.25 0.54 6.30
C ILE A 30 7.44 1.44 6.59
N ARG A 31 8.62 1.05 6.09
CA ARG A 31 9.86 1.80 6.30
C ARG A 31 10.10 2.84 5.24
N MET A 32 9.67 2.58 4.01
CA MET A 32 9.83 3.48 2.91
C MET A 32 8.65 3.33 1.95
N ALA A 33 8.02 4.45 1.61
CA ALA A 33 6.91 4.48 0.68
C ALA A 33 7.10 5.62 -0.32
N VAL A 34 6.67 5.39 -1.54
CA VAL A 34 6.73 6.38 -2.61
C VAL A 34 5.42 6.36 -3.40
N THR A 35 5.16 7.45 -4.11
CA THR A 35 4.02 7.52 -5.02
C THR A 35 4.34 6.79 -6.32
N ASP A 36 3.31 6.53 -7.12
CA ASP A 36 3.46 5.87 -8.42
C ASP A 36 4.38 6.63 -9.37
N SER A 37 4.31 7.96 -9.39
CA SER A 37 5.18 8.76 -10.26
C SER A 37 6.66 8.61 -9.90
N VAL A 38 6.98 8.53 -8.63
CA VAL A 38 8.36 8.26 -8.18
C VAL A 38 8.74 6.81 -8.46
N TYR A 39 7.84 5.87 -8.18
CA TYR A 39 8.09 4.46 -8.38
C TYR A 39 8.41 4.13 -9.84
N GLU A 40 7.71 4.74 -10.79
CA GLU A 40 7.98 4.57 -12.22
C GLU A 40 9.44 4.89 -12.60
N LEU A 41 10.07 5.79 -11.87
CA LEU A 41 11.44 6.18 -12.13
C LEU A 41 12.47 5.19 -11.56
N ILE A 42 12.11 4.43 -10.54
CA ILE A 42 13.04 3.56 -9.82
C ILE A 42 12.68 2.07 -9.89
N GLU A 43 11.55 1.71 -10.50
CA GLU A 43 11.02 0.33 -10.44
C GLU A 43 11.96 -0.73 -11.00
N LYS A 44 12.80 -0.37 -11.97
CA LYS A 44 13.74 -1.32 -12.58
C LYS A 44 14.86 -1.75 -11.63
N GLU A 45 15.18 -0.90 -10.67
CA GLU A 45 16.30 -1.10 -9.75
C GLU A 45 15.84 -1.38 -8.32
N THR A 46 14.53 -1.46 -8.09
CA THR A 46 13.95 -1.49 -6.75
C THR A 46 12.88 -2.55 -6.65
N ALA A 47 12.86 -3.28 -5.55
CA ALA A 47 11.75 -4.18 -5.24
C ALA A 47 10.65 -3.37 -4.54
N GLY A 48 9.48 -3.28 -5.16
CA GLY A 48 8.36 -2.54 -4.63
C GLY A 48 7.10 -3.38 -4.58
N ARG A 49 6.16 -2.95 -3.75
CA ARG A 49 4.86 -3.59 -3.60
C ARG A 49 3.78 -2.51 -3.58
N TYR A 50 2.76 -2.66 -4.44
CA TYR A 50 1.60 -1.77 -4.42
C TYR A 50 0.81 -2.03 -3.14
N ILE A 51 0.55 -0.99 -2.36
CA ILE A 51 -0.12 -1.13 -1.07
C ILE A 51 -1.41 -0.32 -0.94
N GLY A 52 -1.84 0.35 -2.00
CA GLY A 52 -3.08 1.10 -1.98
C GLY A 52 -2.91 2.50 -2.51
N TYR A 53 -3.90 3.35 -2.27
CA TYR A 53 -3.84 4.72 -2.74
C TYR A 53 -4.24 5.71 -1.65
N LEU A 54 -3.82 6.96 -1.84
CA LEU A 54 -4.21 8.11 -1.03
C LEU A 54 -4.97 9.09 -1.90
N GLU A 55 -5.91 9.80 -1.30
CA GLU A 55 -6.60 10.90 -1.95
C GLU A 55 -6.18 12.21 -1.26
N SER A 56 -5.73 13.17 -2.05
CA SER A 56 -5.30 14.46 -1.54
C SER A 56 -5.62 15.55 -2.57
N GLU A 57 -6.32 16.58 -2.12
CA GLU A 57 -6.65 17.75 -2.95
C GLU A 57 -7.28 17.39 -4.30
N GLY A 58 -8.16 16.40 -4.31
CA GLY A 58 -8.85 15.95 -5.52
C GLY A 58 -8.05 15.03 -6.43
N TYR A 59 -6.82 14.69 -6.05
CA TYR A 59 -5.97 13.76 -6.78
C TYR A 59 -5.86 12.43 -6.06
N THR A 60 -5.67 11.37 -6.83
CA THR A 60 -5.44 10.02 -6.32
C THR A 60 -3.99 9.64 -6.59
N PHE A 61 -3.28 9.23 -5.54
CA PHE A 61 -1.88 8.83 -5.61
C PHE A 61 -1.76 7.37 -5.21
N LYS A 62 -1.31 6.50 -6.11
CA LYS A 62 -0.97 5.13 -5.76
C LYS A 62 0.29 5.13 -4.93
N ILE A 63 0.34 4.27 -3.93
CA ILE A 63 1.47 4.18 -3.01
C ILE A 63 2.13 2.82 -3.14
N TYR A 64 3.45 2.84 -3.20
CA TYR A 64 4.28 1.64 -3.27
C TYR A 64 5.18 1.58 -2.06
N GLU A 65 5.22 0.45 -1.40
CA GLU A 65 6.19 0.17 -0.36
C GLU A 65 7.48 -0.28 -1.01
N ILE A 66 8.62 0.28 -0.59
CA ILE A 66 9.94 -0.10 -1.09
C ILE A 66 10.50 -1.19 -0.19
N LEU A 67 10.52 -2.41 -0.70
CA LEU A 67 10.92 -3.58 0.07
C LEU A 67 12.42 -3.66 0.32
N ASP A 68 13.21 -2.94 -0.46
CA ASP A 68 14.65 -2.83 -0.26
C ASP A 68 15.00 -2.25 1.12
N ALA A 69 14.09 -1.46 1.68
CA ALA A 69 14.27 -0.88 3.02
C ALA A 69 14.00 -1.89 4.14
N CYS A 70 13.48 -3.06 3.82
CA CYS A 70 13.21 -4.11 4.82
C CYS A 70 14.44 -4.97 5.08
N PRO A 71 14.57 -5.52 6.30
CA PRO A 71 15.57 -6.57 6.55
C PRO A 71 15.39 -7.74 5.58
N ALA A 72 16.47 -8.41 5.22
CA ALA A 72 16.48 -9.44 4.17
C ALA A 72 15.41 -10.52 4.36
N LYS A 73 15.22 -11.00 5.57
CA LYS A 73 14.26 -12.05 5.90
C LYS A 73 12.82 -11.60 5.67
N GLU A 74 12.51 -10.40 6.14
CA GLU A 74 11.20 -9.78 5.99
C GLU A 74 10.92 -9.47 4.53
N ARG A 75 11.92 -8.91 3.84
CA ARG A 75 11.83 -8.61 2.42
C ARG A 75 11.49 -9.85 1.61
N GLN A 76 12.16 -10.97 1.89
CA GLN A 76 11.93 -12.21 1.15
C GLN A 76 10.49 -12.70 1.32
N LYS A 77 9.95 -12.68 2.53
CA LYS A 77 8.57 -13.09 2.80
C LYS A 77 7.57 -12.21 2.05
N ARG A 78 7.84 -10.91 1.99
CA ARG A 78 6.97 -9.98 1.28
C ARG A 78 7.08 -10.12 -0.23
N LEU A 79 8.26 -10.44 -0.75
CA LEU A 79 8.43 -10.77 -2.16
C LEU A 79 7.70 -12.07 -2.51
N ASP A 80 7.80 -13.08 -1.66
CA ASP A 80 7.14 -14.37 -1.89
C ASP A 80 5.61 -14.23 -1.90
N THR A 81 5.07 -13.34 -1.11
CA THR A 81 3.61 -13.11 -1.01
C THR A 81 3.11 -11.95 -1.86
N LYS A 82 3.99 -11.24 -2.55
CA LYS A 82 3.65 -10.02 -3.28
C LYS A 82 2.51 -10.22 -4.28
N GLU A 83 2.60 -11.22 -5.11
CA GLU A 83 1.60 -11.48 -6.14
C GLU A 83 0.23 -11.75 -5.53
N LYS A 84 0.19 -12.57 -4.50
CA LYS A 84 -1.04 -12.88 -3.78
C LYS A 84 -1.61 -11.64 -3.09
N PHE A 85 -0.75 -10.85 -2.46
CA PHE A 85 -1.14 -9.61 -1.80
C PHE A 85 -1.77 -8.62 -2.80
N GLU A 86 -1.11 -8.39 -3.93
CA GLU A 86 -1.61 -7.44 -4.93
C GLU A 86 -2.91 -7.93 -5.57
N LYS A 87 -3.07 -9.23 -5.74
CA LYS A 87 -4.33 -9.81 -6.21
C LYS A 87 -5.45 -9.59 -5.19
N ALA A 88 -5.16 -9.80 -3.90
CA ALA A 88 -6.12 -9.55 -2.83
C ALA A 88 -6.53 -8.08 -2.79
N LEU A 89 -5.58 -7.19 -2.98
CA LEU A 89 -5.82 -5.76 -3.01
C LEU A 89 -6.73 -5.36 -4.17
N ASN A 90 -6.51 -5.93 -5.35
CA ASN A 90 -7.37 -5.68 -6.50
C ASN A 90 -8.80 -6.16 -6.24
N LEU A 91 -8.95 -7.30 -5.60
CA LEU A 91 -10.27 -7.81 -5.21
C LEU A 91 -10.95 -6.86 -4.23
N PHE A 92 -10.21 -6.35 -3.26
CA PHE A 92 -10.74 -5.37 -2.31
C PHE A 92 -11.27 -4.13 -3.05
N TYR A 93 -10.51 -3.59 -3.99
CA TYR A 93 -10.93 -2.41 -4.73
C TYR A 93 -12.09 -2.69 -5.71
N GLN A 94 -12.29 -3.94 -6.09
CA GLN A 94 -13.45 -4.37 -6.88
C GLN A 94 -14.67 -4.67 -6.00
N GLU A 95 -14.55 -4.43 -4.69
CA GLU A 95 -15.57 -4.71 -3.69
C GLU A 95 -15.89 -6.20 -3.54
N ASP A 96 -14.98 -7.07 -3.95
CA ASP A 96 -15.07 -8.50 -3.69
C ASP A 96 -14.38 -8.81 -2.36
N TYR A 97 -15.04 -8.44 -1.29
CA TYR A 97 -14.48 -8.52 0.05
C TYR A 97 -14.32 -9.96 0.56
N TYR A 98 -15.17 -10.85 0.08
CA TYR A 98 -15.08 -12.26 0.47
C TYR A 98 -13.79 -12.90 -0.05
N LEU A 99 -13.56 -12.81 -1.36
CA LEU A 99 -12.34 -13.35 -1.95
C LEU A 99 -11.09 -12.60 -1.50
N GLY A 100 -11.21 -11.27 -1.37
CA GLY A 100 -10.11 -10.46 -0.85
C GLY A 100 -9.70 -10.89 0.54
N ARG A 101 -10.67 -11.06 1.44
CA ARG A 101 -10.43 -11.56 2.80
C ARG A 101 -9.70 -12.89 2.79
N ASN A 102 -10.15 -13.83 1.96
CA ASN A 102 -9.53 -15.15 1.89
C ASN A 102 -8.08 -15.08 1.45
N LEU A 103 -7.77 -14.26 0.46
CA LEU A 103 -6.40 -14.10 -0.02
C LEU A 103 -5.51 -13.36 0.99
N PHE A 104 -6.02 -12.33 1.66
CA PHE A 104 -5.25 -11.67 2.72
C PHE A 104 -4.95 -12.64 3.87
N THR A 105 -5.89 -13.52 4.19
CA THR A 105 -5.66 -14.57 5.19
C THR A 105 -4.51 -15.49 4.76
N GLU A 106 -4.47 -15.86 3.48
CA GLU A 106 -3.39 -16.69 2.96
C GLU A 106 -2.04 -15.97 3.01
N VAL A 107 -2.02 -14.67 2.68
CA VAL A 107 -0.80 -13.85 2.82
C VAL A 107 -0.30 -13.90 4.26
N LEU A 108 -1.21 -13.72 5.23
CA LEU A 108 -0.84 -13.69 6.65
C LEU A 108 -0.39 -15.05 7.18
N LYS A 109 -0.80 -16.15 6.57
CA LYS A 109 -0.26 -17.47 6.94
C LYS A 109 1.21 -17.57 6.59
N GLU A 110 1.63 -16.99 5.48
CA GLU A 110 3.03 -16.99 5.04
C GLU A 110 3.85 -15.87 5.66
N CYS A 111 3.20 -14.73 5.91
CA CYS A 111 3.85 -13.53 6.46
C CYS A 111 2.99 -12.94 7.60
N PRO A 112 3.02 -13.55 8.80
CA PRO A 112 2.18 -13.12 9.93
C PRO A 112 2.43 -11.68 10.39
N ASP A 113 3.58 -11.13 10.06
CA ASP A 113 3.98 -9.78 10.48
C ASP A 113 3.59 -8.69 9.48
N ASP A 114 2.86 -9.04 8.43
CA ASP A 114 2.44 -8.08 7.42
C ASP A 114 1.27 -7.24 7.93
N GLU A 115 1.59 -6.11 8.55
CA GLU A 115 0.60 -5.22 9.13
C GLU A 115 -0.33 -4.59 8.07
N VAL A 116 0.17 -4.39 6.86
CA VAL A 116 -0.66 -3.86 5.77
C VAL A 116 -1.73 -4.88 5.38
N ALA A 117 -1.36 -6.15 5.28
CA ALA A 117 -2.31 -7.23 5.01
C ALA A 117 -3.34 -7.35 6.13
N LYS A 118 -2.93 -7.20 7.40
CA LYS A 118 -3.85 -7.22 8.54
C LYS A 118 -4.87 -6.08 8.43
N TRP A 119 -4.43 -4.91 8.03
CA TRP A 119 -5.30 -3.75 7.86
C TRP A 119 -6.38 -4.02 6.82
N TYR A 120 -5.99 -4.51 5.66
CA TYR A 120 -6.96 -4.81 4.60
C TYR A 120 -7.88 -5.97 4.94
N LEU A 121 -7.37 -6.97 5.65
CA LEU A 121 -8.22 -8.06 6.16
C LEU A 121 -9.30 -7.50 7.06
N PHE A 122 -8.93 -6.63 7.98
CA PHE A 122 -9.87 -5.96 8.88
C PHE A 122 -10.93 -5.18 8.10
N LEU A 123 -10.53 -4.43 7.06
CA LEU A 123 -11.47 -3.69 6.24
C LEU A 123 -12.43 -4.63 5.47
N CYS A 124 -11.92 -5.73 4.95
CA CYS A 124 -12.76 -6.74 4.28
C CYS A 124 -13.82 -7.28 5.24
N GLU A 125 -13.42 -7.61 6.45
CA GLU A 125 -14.34 -8.14 7.46
C GLU A 125 -15.40 -7.11 7.87
N LYS A 126 -15.01 -5.86 7.98
CA LYS A 126 -15.97 -4.78 8.23
C LYS A 126 -17.01 -4.67 7.12
N CYS A 127 -16.56 -4.72 5.87
CA CYS A 127 -17.47 -4.62 4.72
C CYS A 127 -18.40 -5.82 4.61
N LEU A 128 -17.97 -6.99 5.05
CA LEU A 128 -18.80 -8.20 5.04
C LEU A 128 -19.77 -8.27 6.20
N ASN A 129 -19.54 -7.49 7.26
CA ASN A 129 -20.38 -7.50 8.45
C ASN A 129 -21.64 -6.67 8.19
N ALA A 130 -22.81 -7.27 8.42
CA ALA A 130 -24.11 -6.63 8.21
C ALA A 130 -24.31 -5.33 9.02
N GLU A 131 -23.61 -5.18 10.15
CA GLU A 131 -23.69 -3.99 10.98
C GLU A 131 -23.19 -2.74 10.28
N TYR A 132 -22.27 -2.88 9.36
CA TYR A 132 -21.65 -1.74 8.70
C TYR A 132 -22.36 -1.30 7.42
N GLY A 133 -22.99 -2.20 6.69
CA GLY A 133 -23.88 -1.91 5.55
C GLY A 133 -23.41 -0.89 4.51
N LYS A 134 -22.20 -0.38 4.66
CA LYS A 134 -21.62 0.66 3.82
C LYS A 134 -20.23 0.27 3.37
N SER A 135 -19.88 0.64 2.12
CA SER A 135 -18.52 0.50 1.64
C SER A 135 -17.57 1.34 2.49
N VAL A 136 -16.45 0.76 2.86
CA VAL A 136 -15.36 1.51 3.50
C VAL A 136 -14.54 2.15 2.39
N SER A 137 -13.98 3.34 2.64
CA SER A 137 -13.10 3.99 1.68
C SER A 137 -11.94 3.07 1.30
N GLY A 138 -11.66 2.96 0.00
CA GLY A 138 -10.52 2.21 -0.51
C GLY A 138 -9.20 2.94 -0.33
N ALA A 139 -9.22 4.20 0.08
CA ALA A 139 -8.00 4.95 0.33
C ALA A 139 -7.24 4.34 1.51
N LEU A 140 -5.93 4.13 1.33
CA LEU A 140 -5.07 3.47 2.34
C LEU A 140 -5.13 4.20 3.68
N PHE A 141 -5.15 5.52 3.66
CA PHE A 141 -5.21 6.34 4.86
C PHE A 141 -6.22 7.47 4.65
N SER A 142 -7.49 7.13 4.69
CA SER A 142 -8.55 8.13 4.71
C SER A 142 -8.80 8.60 6.14
N ASP A 143 -9.19 9.83 6.28
CA ASP A 143 -9.53 10.41 7.58
C ASP A 143 -10.84 9.87 8.14
#